data_aa6e53658d1877c1a374c870ea9703f6
#
_entry.id   aa6e53658d1877c1a374c870ea9703f6
#
_cell.length_a   1.000
_cell.length_b   1.000
_cell.length_c   1.000
_cell.angle_alpha   90.00
_cell.angle_beta   90.00
_cell.angle_gamma   90.00
#
_symmetry.space_group_name_H-M   'P 1'
#
loop_
_entity.id
_entity.type
_entity.pdbx_description
1 polymer ?
#
loop_
_entity_poly.entity_id
_entity_poly.type
_entity_poly.pdbx_seq_one_letter_code
_entity_poly.pdbx_strand_id
1 'polypeptide(L)'
;KELEDENGTGYEMAGVFSGKGYKKGKNSHFGYITVRTEKDSLYLKAGETIKGHEFHYWESTQDENELKMQAKKPTGKRSWPCVTVKNQVMAGFPHLYYPSLEGFGERFVQACDRYRMKRKRQQ
;
A
#
# COMPACT_ATOMS: atom_id res chain seq x y z
N LYS A 1 4.60 -13.02 0.42
CA LYS A 1 4.67 -14.47 0.15
C LYS A 1 4.68 -15.26 1.46
N GLU A 2 5.31 -14.75 2.48
CA GLU A 2 5.55 -15.41 3.77
C GLU A 2 5.22 -14.48 4.93
N LEU A 3 4.77 -15.03 6.04
CA LEU A 3 4.63 -14.36 7.34
C LEU A 3 5.58 -15.04 8.32
N GLU A 4 6.45 -14.27 8.98
CA GLU A 4 7.34 -14.75 10.02
C GLU A 4 6.77 -14.39 11.39
N ASP A 5 6.62 -15.38 12.28
CA ASP A 5 6.14 -15.17 13.64
C ASP A 5 7.24 -14.64 14.58
N GLU A 6 6.91 -14.45 15.85
CA GLU A 6 7.83 -13.94 16.87
C GLU A 6 8.99 -14.89 17.19
N ASN A 7 8.88 -16.16 16.81
CA ASN A 7 9.90 -17.19 16.99
C ASN A 7 10.79 -17.37 15.75
N GLY A 8 10.52 -16.62 14.68
CA GLY A 8 11.22 -16.74 13.40
C GLY A 8 10.69 -17.87 12.51
N THR A 9 9.54 -18.47 12.84
CA THR A 9 8.91 -19.49 12.01
C THR A 9 8.17 -18.83 10.86
N GLY A 10 8.46 -19.29 9.63
CA GLY A 10 7.81 -18.80 8.40
C GLY A 10 6.55 -19.60 8.05
N TYR A 11 5.51 -18.90 7.66
CA TYR A 11 4.24 -19.45 7.19
C TYR A 11 3.95 -18.97 5.77
N GLU A 12 3.60 -19.89 4.89
CA GLU A 12 3.21 -19.52 3.52
C GLU A 12 1.91 -18.72 3.49
N MET A 13 1.91 -17.65 2.71
CA MET A 13 0.78 -16.76 2.48
C MET A 13 0.34 -16.77 1.02
N ALA A 14 -0.66 -15.97 0.65
CA ALA A 14 -1.24 -15.94 -0.70
C ALA A 14 -0.25 -15.67 -1.85
N GLY A 15 0.97 -15.19 -1.56
CA GLY A 15 2.04 -15.02 -2.53
C GLY A 15 1.84 -13.92 -3.57
N VAL A 16 0.91 -12.99 -3.34
CA VAL A 16 0.68 -11.85 -4.23
C VAL A 16 1.94 -10.98 -4.34
N PHE A 17 2.60 -10.72 -3.23
CA PHE A 17 3.91 -10.07 -3.14
C PHE A 17 4.99 -11.07 -2.75
N SER A 18 6.20 -10.88 -3.26
CA SER A 18 7.32 -11.82 -3.07
C SER A 18 7.95 -11.77 -1.69
N GLY A 19 7.81 -10.67 -0.98
CA GLY A 19 8.41 -10.45 0.33
C GLY A 19 7.74 -11.22 1.47
N LYS A 20 8.25 -10.97 2.68
CA LYS A 20 7.67 -11.50 3.91
C LYS A 20 7.24 -10.38 4.86
N GLY A 21 6.19 -10.62 5.64
CA GLY A 21 5.82 -9.82 6.78
C GLY A 21 6.47 -10.35 8.06
N TYR A 22 6.91 -9.48 8.94
CA TYR A 22 7.51 -9.84 10.23
C TYR A 22 7.22 -8.80 11.30
N LYS A 23 7.22 -9.23 12.56
CA LYS A 23 7.03 -8.33 13.70
C LYS A 23 8.35 -7.69 14.11
N LYS A 24 8.37 -6.36 14.14
CA LYS A 24 9.60 -5.60 14.43
C LYS A 24 9.84 -5.34 15.93
N GLY A 25 8.91 -5.66 16.79
CA GLY A 25 9.05 -5.50 18.24
C GLY A 25 8.86 -4.08 18.77
N LYS A 26 9.01 -3.04 17.93
CA LYS A 26 8.70 -1.64 18.26
C LYS A 26 8.08 -0.92 17.07
N ASN A 27 7.26 0.06 17.37
CA ASN A 27 6.63 0.89 16.34
C ASN A 27 7.69 1.71 15.60
N SER A 28 7.86 1.46 14.30
CA SER A 28 8.84 2.16 13.45
C SER A 28 8.25 3.38 12.76
N HIS A 29 6.96 3.34 12.45
CA HIS A 29 6.24 4.41 11.80
C HIS A 29 4.93 4.68 12.53
N PHE A 30 4.78 5.90 13.04
CA PHE A 30 3.62 6.30 13.82
C PHE A 30 3.14 7.70 13.46
N GLY A 31 1.83 7.87 13.36
CA GLY A 31 1.13 9.14 13.25
C GLY A 31 0.79 9.54 11.82
N TYR A 32 0.43 10.80 11.65
CA TYR A 32 -0.04 11.32 10.37
C TYR A 32 1.06 11.38 9.32
N ILE A 33 0.67 11.09 8.09
CA ILE A 33 1.52 11.08 6.91
C ILE A 33 0.78 11.65 5.70
N THR A 34 1.55 12.05 4.70
CA THR A 34 1.09 12.26 3.33
C THR A 34 1.75 11.20 2.45
N VAL A 35 0.94 10.44 1.73
CA VAL A 35 1.39 9.42 0.79
C VAL A 35 1.39 10.00 -0.62
N ARG A 36 2.48 9.82 -1.35
CA ARG A 36 2.66 10.28 -2.74
C ARG A 36 3.09 9.13 -3.63
N THR A 37 2.61 9.12 -4.85
CA THR A 37 3.11 8.24 -5.92
C THR A 37 3.85 9.06 -6.98
N GLU A 38 4.96 8.53 -7.49
CA GLU A 38 5.72 9.14 -8.60
C GLU A 38 5.28 8.60 -9.97
N LYS A 39 4.51 7.53 -10.00
CA LYS A 39 3.96 6.92 -11.21
C LYS A 39 2.48 6.66 -11.06
N ASP A 40 1.78 6.61 -12.17
CA ASP A 40 0.37 6.21 -12.18
C ASP A 40 0.20 4.82 -11.54
N SER A 41 -0.78 4.71 -10.69
CA SER A 41 -1.21 3.48 -10.04
C SER A 41 -2.72 3.33 -10.15
N LEU A 42 -3.30 2.30 -9.50
CA LEU A 42 -4.73 2.00 -9.59
C LEU A 42 -5.65 3.20 -9.33
N TYR A 43 -5.35 3.96 -8.28
CA TYR A 43 -6.26 4.99 -7.76
C TYR A 43 -5.61 6.37 -7.63
N LEU A 44 -4.28 6.44 -7.77
CA LEU A 44 -3.51 7.68 -7.73
C LEU A 44 -2.77 7.88 -9.04
N LYS A 45 -2.80 9.10 -9.55
CA LYS A 45 -1.96 9.53 -10.68
C LYS A 45 -0.63 10.04 -10.17
N ALA A 46 0.39 9.97 -11.02
CA ALA A 46 1.72 10.50 -10.72
C ALA A 46 1.65 11.92 -10.15
N GLY A 47 2.31 12.13 -9.01
CA GLY A 47 2.34 13.41 -8.31
C GLY A 47 1.17 13.68 -7.36
N GLU A 48 0.08 12.92 -7.44
CA GLU A 48 -1.02 13.05 -6.47
C GLU A 48 -0.61 12.60 -5.08
N THR A 49 -1.26 13.19 -4.08
CA THR A 49 -1.04 12.89 -2.68
C THR A 49 -2.34 12.56 -1.97
N ILE A 50 -2.29 11.66 -1.01
CA ILE A 50 -3.40 11.33 -0.11
C ILE A 50 -2.90 11.33 1.33
N LYS A 51 -3.70 11.87 2.24
CA LYS A 51 -3.39 11.86 3.68
C LYS A 51 -3.65 10.48 4.26
N GLY A 52 -2.93 10.14 5.30
CA GLY A 52 -3.11 8.89 6.02
C GLY A 52 -2.53 8.93 7.42
N HIS A 53 -2.62 7.79 8.06
CA HIS A 53 -2.09 7.55 9.40
C HIS A 53 -1.45 6.17 9.44
N GLU A 54 -0.29 6.04 10.05
CA GLU A 54 0.34 4.75 10.32
C GLU A 54 0.39 4.47 11.83
N PHE A 55 0.11 3.22 12.17
CA PHE A 55 0.30 2.65 13.50
C PHE A 55 0.41 1.13 13.38
N HIS A 56 1.63 0.61 13.35
CA HIS A 56 1.86 -0.83 13.22
C HIS A 56 3.18 -1.27 13.87
N TYR A 57 3.20 -2.52 14.30
CA TYR A 57 4.37 -3.22 14.84
C TYR A 57 4.95 -4.23 13.84
N TRP A 58 4.32 -4.37 12.69
CA TRP A 58 4.72 -5.26 11.61
C TRP A 58 5.43 -4.47 10.53
N GLU A 59 6.37 -5.13 9.88
CA GLU A 59 7.07 -4.62 8.70
C GLU A 59 7.01 -5.65 7.58
N SER A 60 7.38 -5.25 6.39
CA SER A 60 7.52 -6.17 5.27
C SER A 60 8.83 -5.92 4.54
N THR A 61 9.46 -7.01 4.09
CA THR A 61 10.49 -6.90 3.07
C THR A 61 9.79 -6.55 1.76
N GLN A 62 10.39 -5.68 0.97
CA GLN A 62 9.79 -5.19 -0.26
C GLN A 62 10.67 -5.58 -1.44
N ASP A 63 10.04 -6.02 -2.53
CA ASP A 63 10.73 -6.23 -3.79
C ASP A 63 11.12 -4.86 -4.38
N GLU A 64 12.39 -4.69 -4.72
CA GLU A 64 12.91 -3.45 -5.28
C GLU A 64 12.35 -3.14 -6.67
N ASN A 65 11.87 -4.15 -7.39
CA ASN A 65 11.29 -4.02 -8.73
C ASN A 65 9.82 -3.57 -8.73
N GLU A 66 9.16 -3.54 -7.58
CA GLU A 66 7.76 -3.12 -7.48
C GLU A 66 7.64 -1.61 -7.25
N LEU A 67 6.59 -1.01 -7.83
CA LEU A 67 6.29 0.40 -7.59
C LEU A 67 5.95 0.62 -6.12
N LYS A 68 6.60 1.61 -5.50
CA LYS A 68 6.36 2.01 -4.12
C LYS A 68 5.92 3.45 -4.02
N MET A 69 4.88 3.67 -3.22
CA MET A 69 4.48 5.01 -2.82
C MET A 69 5.31 5.45 -1.61
N GLN A 70 5.54 6.74 -1.51
CA GLN A 70 6.33 7.35 -0.44
C GLN A 70 5.44 8.02 0.61
N ALA A 71 5.62 7.64 1.87
CA ALA A 71 5.10 8.39 3.00
C ALA A 71 6.05 9.53 3.35
N LYS A 72 5.50 10.68 3.73
CA LYS A 72 6.24 11.82 4.26
C LYS A 72 5.51 12.35 5.49
N LYS A 73 6.27 12.70 6.52
CA LYS A 73 5.73 13.42 7.69
C LYS A 73 5.25 14.82 7.31
N PRO A 74 4.14 15.31 7.90
CA PRO A 74 3.67 16.68 7.69
C PRO A 74 4.72 17.73 8.07
N THR A 75 5.53 17.41 9.09
CA THR A 75 6.63 18.24 9.56
C THR A 75 7.95 17.48 9.46
N GLY A 76 9.00 18.15 8.99
CA GLY A 76 10.33 17.56 8.87
C GLY A 76 10.59 16.88 7.53
N LYS A 77 11.74 16.20 7.45
CA LYS A 77 12.27 15.61 6.20
C LYS A 77 12.12 14.09 6.11
N ARG A 78 11.52 13.44 7.12
CA ARG A 78 11.37 11.97 7.14
C ARG A 78 10.44 11.50 6.04
N SER A 79 10.94 10.57 5.24
CA SER A 79 10.20 9.89 4.17
C SER A 79 10.60 8.42 4.13
N TRP A 80 9.66 7.55 3.76
CA TRP A 80 9.90 6.11 3.62
C TRP A 80 8.91 5.49 2.63
N PRO A 81 9.26 4.37 1.98
CA PRO A 81 8.30 3.60 1.19
C PRO A 81 7.24 2.99 2.10
N CYS A 82 5.97 3.12 1.74
CA CYS A 82 4.86 2.73 2.62
C CYS A 82 3.80 1.83 1.98
N VAL A 83 3.64 1.91 0.67
CA VAL A 83 2.65 1.14 -0.09
C VAL A 83 3.32 0.56 -1.30
N THR A 84 3.14 -0.74 -1.52
CA THR A 84 3.62 -1.45 -2.71
C THR A 84 2.49 -1.66 -3.69
N VAL A 85 2.74 -1.42 -4.96
CA VAL A 85 1.79 -1.63 -6.05
C VAL A 85 2.32 -2.66 -7.02
N LYS A 86 1.51 -3.68 -7.29
CA LYS A 86 1.81 -4.73 -8.26
C LYS A 86 0.56 -5.05 -9.06
N ASN A 87 0.60 -4.82 -10.37
CA ASN A 87 -0.56 -5.00 -11.25
C ASN A 87 -1.81 -4.25 -10.73
N GLN A 88 -2.86 -4.98 -10.39
CA GLN A 88 -4.14 -4.45 -9.89
C GLN A 88 -4.25 -4.53 -8.35
N VAL A 89 -3.13 -4.70 -7.65
CA VAL A 89 -3.08 -4.79 -6.19
C VAL A 89 -2.26 -3.66 -5.60
N MET A 90 -2.81 -3.03 -4.59
CA MET A 90 -2.15 -2.01 -3.78
C MET A 90 -2.22 -2.44 -2.32
N ALA A 91 -1.08 -2.57 -1.66
CA ALA A 91 -0.99 -3.02 -0.27
C ALA A 91 0.06 -2.25 0.53
N GLY A 92 -0.25 -2.03 1.79
CA GLY A 92 0.64 -1.35 2.74
C GLY A 92 -0.01 -1.21 4.11
N PHE A 93 0.71 -0.60 5.03
CA PHE A 93 0.24 -0.37 6.40
C PHE A 93 -0.53 0.95 6.61
N PRO A 94 -0.39 2.00 5.77
CA PRO A 94 -1.12 3.23 5.98
C PRO A 94 -2.64 3.06 5.94
N HIS A 95 -3.32 3.69 6.88
CA HIS A 95 -4.75 3.92 6.86
C HIS A 95 -4.99 5.21 6.06
N LEU A 96 -5.45 5.10 4.83
CA LEU A 96 -5.64 6.23 3.94
C LEU A 96 -6.95 6.97 4.25
N TYR A 97 -6.87 8.28 4.34
CA TYR A 97 -8.03 9.16 4.49
C TYR A 97 -8.55 9.55 3.11
N TYR A 98 -9.46 8.76 2.57
CA TYR A 98 -9.97 8.87 1.19
C TYR A 98 -10.51 10.25 0.82
N PRO A 99 -11.23 10.99 1.69
CA PRO A 99 -11.72 12.32 1.36
C PRO A 99 -10.62 13.36 1.12
N SER A 100 -9.37 13.07 1.49
CA SER A 100 -8.26 14.00 1.25
C SER A 100 -7.75 14.02 -0.19
N LEU A 101 -8.20 13.09 -1.02
CA LEU A 101 -7.96 13.07 -2.47
C LEU A 101 -9.31 12.95 -3.19
N GLU A 102 -9.73 14.03 -3.82
CA GLU A 102 -10.98 14.07 -4.57
C GLU A 102 -11.03 12.97 -5.62
N GLY A 103 -12.16 12.27 -5.69
CA GLY A 103 -12.38 11.19 -6.64
C GLY A 103 -11.71 9.86 -6.31
N PHE A 104 -11.00 9.72 -5.18
CA PHE A 104 -10.31 8.46 -4.83
C PHE A 104 -11.30 7.29 -4.68
N GLY A 105 -12.40 7.50 -3.95
CA GLY A 105 -13.45 6.49 -3.76
C GLY A 105 -14.13 6.11 -5.07
N GLU A 106 -14.45 7.09 -5.90
CA GLU A 106 -15.05 6.87 -7.22
C GLU A 106 -14.14 6.06 -8.14
N ARG A 107 -12.82 6.33 -8.12
CA ARG A 107 -11.84 5.55 -8.91
C ARG A 107 -11.83 4.09 -8.50
N PHE A 108 -11.97 3.80 -7.21
CA PHE A 108 -12.09 2.43 -6.71
C PHE A 108 -13.35 1.75 -7.26
N VAL A 109 -14.52 2.39 -7.11
CA VAL A 109 -15.80 1.86 -7.62
C VAL A 109 -15.74 1.65 -9.13
N GLN A 110 -15.20 2.60 -9.89
CA GLN A 110 -15.03 2.49 -11.34
C GLN A 110 -14.09 1.33 -11.73
N ALA A 111 -13.04 1.07 -10.94
CA ALA A 111 -12.16 -0.08 -11.17
C ALA A 111 -12.91 -1.40 -10.99
N CYS A 112 -13.75 -1.51 -9.96
CA CYS A 112 -14.62 -2.66 -9.73
C CYS A 112 -15.61 -2.87 -10.88
N ASP A 113 -16.24 -1.81 -11.35
CA ASP A 113 -17.18 -1.87 -12.48
C ASP A 113 -16.50 -2.31 -13.78
N ARG A 114 -15.32 -1.77 -14.09
CA ARG A 114 -14.54 -2.21 -15.26
C ARG A 114 -14.23 -3.71 -15.19
N TYR A 115 -13.86 -4.21 -14.03
CA TYR A 115 -13.59 -5.63 -13.82
C TYR A 115 -14.86 -6.48 -14.02
N ARG A 116 -15.99 -6.06 -13.45
CA ARG A 116 -17.29 -6.71 -13.61
C ARG A 116 -17.71 -6.81 -15.09
N MET A 117 -17.57 -5.73 -15.83
CA MET A 117 -17.91 -5.67 -17.25
C MET A 117 -17.00 -6.58 -18.10
N LYS A 118 -15.70 -6.62 -17.77
CA LYS A 118 -14.76 -7.52 -18.45
C LYS A 118 -15.13 -9.00 -18.24
N ARG A 119 -15.48 -9.40 -17.02
CA ARG A 119 -15.93 -10.77 -16.72
C ARG A 119 -17.19 -11.17 -17.48
N LYS A 120 -18.18 -10.28 -17.60
CA LYS A 120 -19.42 -10.53 -18.35
C LYS A 120 -19.19 -10.78 -19.84
N ARG A 121 -18.15 -10.18 -20.41
CA ARG A 121 -17.80 -10.38 -21.84
C ARG A 121 -17.05 -11.68 -22.10
N GLN A 122 -16.56 -12.33 -21.08
CA GLN A 122 -15.82 -13.61 -21.17
C GLN A 122 -16.67 -14.83 -20.86
N GLN A 123 -17.91 -14.61 -20.44
CA GLN A 123 -18.96 -15.63 -20.26
C GLN A 123 -19.89 -15.67 -21.48
#